data_448c281b53987d2df9d3c50c73a542ea
#
_entry.id   448c281b53987d2df9d3c50c73a542ea
#
_cell.length_a   1.000
_cell.length_b   1.000
_cell.length_c   1.000
_cell.angle_alpha   90.00
_cell.angle_beta   90.00
_cell.angle_gamma   90.00
#
_symmetry.space_group_name_H-M   'P 1'
#
loop_
_entity.id
_entity.type
_entity.pdbx_description
1 polymer ?
#
loop_
_entity_poly.entity_id
_entity_poly.type
_entity_poly.pdbx_seq_one_letter_code
_entity_poly.pdbx_strand_id
1 'polypeptide(L)'
;MRFDASQPLPEAYRGAIIALGNFDGFHLGHQAVARAAVDWARAEGRPAIIATFDPHPVRYFKPDALPFRLTTLDQREELFAQAGADAMLVFAFDDALASTTATEFVHDLLVARLGAAGVVTGEDFTFGKARGGNVGVLADLGATENLRVRAIGPVLLGGEVVSSSLIRDALSSEIIVPSNPANTFLESAG
;
A
#
# COMPACT_ATOMS: atom_id res chain seq x y z
N MET A 1 -8.96 13.70 0.88
CA MET A 1 -10.19 13.10 1.47
C MET A 1 -9.90 11.65 1.83
N ARG A 2 -10.33 11.21 3.04
CA ARG A 2 -10.04 9.86 3.55
C ARG A 2 -11.34 9.10 3.85
N PHE A 3 -11.42 7.85 3.37
CA PHE A 3 -12.54 6.94 3.64
C PHE A 3 -12.08 5.73 4.45
N ASP A 4 -13.00 5.17 5.22
CA ASP A 4 -12.85 3.90 5.93
C ASP A 4 -13.47 2.77 5.09
N ALA A 5 -12.70 1.72 4.81
CA ALA A 5 -13.14 0.59 4.00
C ALA A 5 -14.20 -0.31 4.69
N SER A 6 -14.48 -0.10 5.98
CA SER A 6 -15.59 -0.74 6.68
C SER A 6 -16.96 -0.22 6.22
N GLN A 7 -17.00 0.97 5.60
CA GLN A 7 -18.19 1.63 5.12
C GLN A 7 -18.27 1.57 3.58
N PRO A 8 -19.49 1.56 3.01
CA PRO A 8 -19.68 1.78 1.57
C PRO A 8 -19.11 3.13 1.14
N LEU A 9 -18.52 3.17 -0.06
CA LEU A 9 -18.12 4.45 -0.64
C LEU A 9 -19.35 5.32 -0.94
N PRO A 10 -19.23 6.66 -0.77
CA PRO A 10 -20.24 7.59 -1.26
C PRO A 10 -20.51 7.38 -2.76
N GLU A 11 -21.71 7.64 -3.21
CA GLU A 11 -22.16 7.42 -4.60
C GLU A 11 -21.19 8.04 -5.63
N ALA A 12 -20.69 9.25 -5.36
CA ALA A 12 -19.76 9.95 -6.22
C ALA A 12 -18.40 9.21 -6.41
N TYR A 13 -18.08 8.23 -5.57
CA TYR A 13 -16.85 7.44 -5.61
C TYR A 13 -17.08 5.99 -6.01
N ARG A 14 -18.33 5.57 -6.21
CA ARG A 14 -18.62 4.24 -6.75
C ARG A 14 -18.17 4.14 -8.20
N GLY A 15 -17.75 2.94 -8.60
CA GLY A 15 -17.14 2.74 -9.92
C GLY A 15 -15.70 3.24 -10.01
N ALA A 16 -15.04 3.52 -8.89
CA ALA A 16 -13.65 3.95 -8.86
C ALA A 16 -12.69 2.92 -9.43
N ILE A 17 -11.55 3.41 -9.92
CA ILE A 17 -10.34 2.62 -10.12
C ILE A 17 -9.49 2.74 -8.85
N ILE A 18 -9.19 1.61 -8.23
CA ILE A 18 -8.52 1.55 -6.93
C ILE A 18 -7.08 1.05 -7.10
N ALA A 19 -6.09 1.87 -6.76
CA ALA A 19 -4.74 1.38 -6.51
C ALA A 19 -4.71 0.69 -5.14
N LEU A 20 -4.31 -0.59 -5.09
CA LEU A 20 -4.35 -1.40 -3.87
C LEU A 20 -2.95 -1.85 -3.47
N GLY A 21 -2.53 -1.51 -2.25
CA GLY A 21 -1.23 -1.86 -1.71
C GLY A 21 -0.98 -1.27 -0.32
N ASN A 22 0.15 -1.57 0.28
CA ASN A 22 0.52 -0.99 1.58
C ASN A 22 0.95 0.48 1.49
N PHE A 23 1.59 0.86 0.40
CA PHE A 23 2.05 2.21 0.08
C PHE A 23 2.87 2.92 1.20
N ASP A 24 3.51 2.14 2.08
CA ASP A 24 4.36 2.69 3.11
C ASP A 24 5.67 3.20 2.52
N GLY A 25 5.97 4.50 2.72
CA GLY A 25 7.11 5.19 2.13
C GLY A 25 6.90 5.69 0.71
N PHE A 26 5.80 5.38 0.05
CA PHE A 26 5.37 5.83 -1.29
C PHE A 26 6.51 5.97 -2.32
N HIS A 27 7.37 4.94 -2.37
CA HIS A 27 8.52 4.87 -3.26
C HIS A 27 8.14 4.75 -4.74
N LEU A 28 9.11 4.80 -5.65
CA LEU A 28 8.86 4.81 -7.10
C LEU A 28 7.98 3.65 -7.58
N GLY A 29 8.12 2.45 -7.03
CA GLY A 29 7.24 1.32 -7.34
C GLY A 29 5.78 1.58 -6.93
N HIS A 30 5.56 2.16 -5.74
CA HIS A 30 4.23 2.58 -5.29
C HIS A 30 3.65 3.69 -6.18
N GLN A 31 4.48 4.67 -6.55
CA GLN A 31 4.06 5.76 -7.45
C GLN A 31 3.65 5.23 -8.84
N ALA A 32 4.33 4.21 -9.35
CA ALA A 32 3.97 3.59 -10.63
C ALA A 32 2.58 2.94 -10.58
N VAL A 33 2.26 2.21 -9.51
CA VAL A 33 0.93 1.61 -9.28
C VAL A 33 -0.13 2.70 -9.16
N ALA A 34 0.13 3.72 -8.32
CA ALA A 34 -0.79 4.84 -8.11
C ALA A 34 -1.06 5.60 -9.42
N ARG A 35 -0.01 5.92 -10.18
CA ARG A 35 -0.12 6.61 -11.45
C ARG A 35 -0.93 5.81 -12.47
N ALA A 36 -0.68 4.51 -12.59
CA ALA A 36 -1.43 3.65 -13.50
C ALA A 36 -2.94 3.63 -13.18
N ALA A 37 -3.31 3.67 -11.90
CA ALA A 37 -4.70 3.76 -11.47
C ALA A 37 -5.31 5.13 -11.79
N VAL A 38 -4.60 6.21 -11.50
CA VAL A 38 -5.04 7.59 -11.79
C VAL A 38 -5.22 7.80 -13.30
N ASP A 39 -4.24 7.40 -14.11
CA ASP A 39 -4.31 7.54 -15.57
C ASP A 39 -5.48 6.72 -16.14
N TRP A 40 -5.69 5.52 -15.64
CA TRP A 40 -6.83 4.70 -16.06
C TRP A 40 -8.18 5.32 -15.64
N ALA A 41 -8.31 5.76 -14.41
CA ALA A 41 -9.52 6.43 -13.92
C ALA A 41 -9.87 7.67 -14.75
N ARG A 42 -8.87 8.51 -15.05
CA ARG A 42 -9.06 9.71 -15.88
C ARG A 42 -9.48 9.38 -17.29
N ALA A 43 -8.89 8.35 -17.92
CA ALA A 43 -9.25 7.91 -19.26
C ALA A 43 -10.71 7.45 -19.37
N GLU A 44 -11.29 6.97 -18.26
CA GLU A 44 -12.69 6.51 -18.20
C GLU A 44 -13.65 7.48 -17.50
N GLY A 45 -13.18 8.66 -17.06
CA GLY A 45 -13.98 9.62 -16.31
C GLY A 45 -14.47 9.08 -14.96
N ARG A 46 -13.65 8.26 -14.28
CA ARG A 46 -13.95 7.61 -13.00
C ARG A 46 -13.13 8.21 -11.87
N PRO A 47 -13.58 8.07 -10.62
CA PRO A 47 -12.76 8.41 -9.46
C PRO A 47 -11.52 7.51 -9.37
N ALA A 48 -10.38 8.10 -8.97
CA ALA A 48 -9.15 7.41 -8.63
C ALA A 48 -8.99 7.35 -7.12
N ILE A 49 -8.89 6.16 -6.55
CA ILE A 49 -8.70 5.94 -5.11
C ILE A 49 -7.40 5.18 -4.89
N ILE A 50 -6.61 5.59 -3.89
CA ILE A 50 -5.48 4.79 -3.42
C ILE A 50 -5.86 4.17 -2.08
N ALA A 51 -5.87 2.84 -2.02
CA ALA A 51 -6.25 2.06 -0.85
C ALA A 51 -5.02 1.51 -0.14
N THR A 52 -4.93 1.75 1.15
CA THR A 52 -3.84 1.31 2.02
C THR A 52 -4.37 0.58 3.26
N PHE A 53 -3.47 -0.09 3.99
CA PHE A 53 -3.79 -0.83 5.21
C PHE A 53 -3.17 -0.15 6.43
N ASP A 54 -3.94 -0.05 7.53
CA ASP A 54 -3.43 0.43 8.82
C ASP A 54 -4.07 -0.37 9.98
N PRO A 55 -3.29 -0.93 10.91
CA PRO A 55 -1.84 -1.00 10.86
C PRO A 55 -1.29 -1.79 9.67
N HIS A 56 0.00 -1.63 9.36
CA HIS A 56 0.64 -2.42 8.31
C HIS A 56 0.52 -3.93 8.63
N PRO A 57 0.14 -4.81 7.68
CA PRO A 57 -0.10 -6.23 7.93
C PRO A 57 1.02 -6.95 8.70
N VAL A 58 2.29 -6.60 8.43
CA VAL A 58 3.43 -7.17 9.17
C VAL A 58 3.35 -6.88 10.67
N ARG A 59 2.83 -5.73 11.09
CA ARG A 59 2.68 -5.40 12.52
C ARG A 59 1.60 -6.23 13.19
N TYR A 60 0.55 -6.56 12.47
CA TYR A 60 -0.50 -7.43 12.99
C TYR A 60 0.05 -8.84 13.27
N PHE A 61 0.82 -9.42 12.32
CA PHE A 61 1.35 -10.77 12.47
C PHE A 61 2.63 -10.84 13.33
N LYS A 62 3.36 -9.73 13.48
CA LYS A 62 4.60 -9.62 14.26
C LYS A 62 4.56 -8.35 15.11
N PRO A 63 3.79 -8.34 16.23
CA PRO A 63 3.63 -7.14 17.06
C PRO A 63 4.94 -6.67 17.68
N ASP A 64 5.87 -7.61 17.95
CA ASP A 64 7.20 -7.34 18.52
C ASP A 64 8.23 -6.86 17.48
N ALA A 65 7.90 -6.89 16.19
CA ALA A 65 8.78 -6.32 15.18
C ALA A 65 8.93 -4.81 15.41
N LEU A 66 10.17 -4.33 15.36
CA LEU A 66 10.44 -2.89 15.50
C LEU A 66 9.53 -2.10 14.55
N PRO A 67 8.75 -1.15 15.08
CA PRO A 67 7.79 -0.41 14.28
C PRO A 67 8.53 0.63 13.44
N PHE A 68 8.90 0.26 12.24
CA PHE A 68 9.49 1.21 11.31
C PHE A 68 8.48 1.53 10.22
N ARG A 69 7.54 2.42 10.58
CA ARG A 69 6.63 3.03 9.62
C ARG A 69 7.40 4.12 8.88
N LEU A 70 7.42 4.07 7.56
CA LEU A 70 8.07 5.08 6.72
C LEU A 70 7.22 6.35 6.60
N THR A 71 5.89 6.19 6.55
CA THR A 71 4.93 7.29 6.41
C THR A 71 3.72 7.13 7.31
N THR A 72 3.27 8.21 7.93
CA THR A 72 1.98 8.27 8.65
C THR A 72 0.81 8.24 7.66
N LEU A 73 -0.42 8.02 8.15
CA LEU A 73 -1.62 8.11 7.29
C LEU A 73 -1.80 9.51 6.71
N ASP A 74 -1.52 10.57 7.48
CA ASP A 74 -1.65 11.95 7.01
C ASP A 74 -0.65 12.25 5.89
N GLN A 75 0.61 11.83 6.05
CA GLN A 75 1.61 11.93 4.99
C GLN A 75 1.22 11.13 3.73
N ARG A 76 0.64 9.92 3.89
CA ARG A 76 0.14 9.16 2.74
C ARG A 76 -0.99 9.86 2.04
N GLU A 77 -1.95 10.44 2.78
CA GLU A 77 -3.06 11.19 2.20
C GLU A 77 -2.57 12.35 1.35
N GLU A 78 -1.58 13.12 1.83
CA GLU A 78 -0.96 14.20 1.08
C GLU A 78 -0.24 13.70 -0.19
N LEU A 79 0.57 12.65 -0.05
CA LEU A 79 1.30 12.05 -1.17
C LEU A 79 0.36 11.48 -2.24
N PHE A 80 -0.74 10.84 -1.83
CA PHE A 80 -1.74 10.29 -2.73
C PHE A 80 -2.50 11.41 -3.46
N ALA A 81 -2.84 12.48 -2.78
CA ALA A 81 -3.45 13.66 -3.41
C ALA A 81 -2.49 14.31 -4.42
N GLN A 82 -1.20 14.44 -4.10
CA GLN A 82 -0.18 14.93 -5.02
C GLN A 82 0.00 14.02 -6.24
N ALA A 83 -0.17 12.70 -6.07
CA ALA A 83 -0.17 11.74 -7.17
C ALA A 83 -1.43 11.81 -8.06
N GLY A 84 -2.42 12.61 -7.66
CA GLY A 84 -3.66 12.84 -8.40
C GLY A 84 -4.82 11.94 -8.01
N ALA A 85 -4.76 11.24 -6.88
CA ALA A 85 -5.91 10.51 -6.36
C ALA A 85 -6.98 11.46 -5.82
N ASP A 86 -8.25 11.10 -6.06
CA ASP A 86 -9.40 11.86 -5.56
C ASP A 86 -9.66 11.57 -4.07
N ALA A 87 -9.27 10.37 -3.61
CA ALA A 87 -9.38 9.98 -2.20
C ALA A 87 -8.37 8.90 -1.81
N MET A 88 -8.11 8.81 -0.50
CA MET A 88 -7.46 7.69 0.16
C MET A 88 -8.51 6.79 0.82
N LEU A 89 -8.38 5.48 0.67
CA LEU A 89 -9.19 4.48 1.36
C LEU A 89 -8.30 3.71 2.35
N VAL A 90 -8.75 3.55 3.59
CA VAL A 90 -8.00 2.84 4.62
C VAL A 90 -8.74 1.56 5.01
N PHE A 91 -8.09 0.42 4.82
CA PHE A 91 -8.51 -0.84 5.40
C PHE A 91 -7.91 -0.97 6.81
N ALA A 92 -8.75 -1.06 7.84
CA ALA A 92 -8.31 -1.46 9.16
C ALA A 92 -7.84 -2.92 9.09
N PHE A 93 -6.53 -3.15 9.33
CA PHE A 93 -5.99 -4.51 9.33
C PHE A 93 -6.14 -5.12 10.73
N ASP A 94 -7.27 -5.73 10.94
CA ASP A 94 -7.72 -6.38 12.17
C ASP A 94 -8.00 -7.89 11.97
N ASP A 95 -8.50 -8.56 13.00
CA ASP A 95 -8.84 -9.99 12.96
C ASP A 95 -9.88 -10.32 11.88
N ALA A 96 -10.82 -9.42 11.65
CA ALA A 96 -11.85 -9.59 10.62
C ALA A 96 -11.22 -9.61 9.23
N LEU A 97 -10.40 -8.59 8.92
CA LEU A 97 -9.72 -8.54 7.61
C LEU A 97 -8.68 -9.65 7.44
N ALA A 98 -7.93 -9.98 8.51
CA ALA A 98 -6.94 -11.06 8.49
C ALA A 98 -7.58 -12.45 8.26
N SER A 99 -8.85 -12.62 8.63
CA SER A 99 -9.62 -13.85 8.45
C SER A 99 -10.35 -13.93 7.11
N THR A 100 -10.49 -12.81 6.42
CA THR A 100 -11.21 -12.69 5.15
C THR A 100 -10.51 -13.51 4.07
N THR A 101 -11.24 -14.41 3.41
CA THR A 101 -10.71 -15.22 2.29
C THR A 101 -10.47 -14.35 1.05
N ALA A 102 -9.73 -14.86 0.07
CA ALA A 102 -9.52 -14.15 -1.19
C ALA A 102 -10.85 -13.86 -1.92
N THR A 103 -11.78 -14.82 -1.90
CA THR A 103 -13.10 -14.66 -2.53
C THR A 103 -13.93 -13.59 -1.83
N GLU A 104 -14.02 -13.62 -0.50
CA GLU A 104 -14.74 -12.60 0.28
C GLU A 104 -14.13 -11.21 0.11
N PHE A 105 -12.80 -11.11 0.04
CA PHE A 105 -12.13 -9.85 -0.20
C PHE A 105 -12.52 -9.22 -1.55
N VAL A 106 -12.59 -10.01 -2.60
CA VAL A 106 -12.98 -9.52 -3.94
C VAL A 106 -14.49 -9.27 -3.99
N HIS A 107 -15.30 -10.27 -3.66
CA HIS A 107 -16.75 -10.20 -3.79
C HIS A 107 -17.37 -9.21 -2.81
N ASP A 108 -17.12 -9.38 -1.50
CA ASP A 108 -17.84 -8.62 -0.47
C ASP A 108 -17.24 -7.23 -0.26
N LEU A 109 -15.89 -7.10 -0.32
CA LEU A 109 -15.24 -5.81 -0.05
C LEU A 109 -15.09 -4.99 -1.32
N LEU A 110 -14.35 -5.49 -2.33
CA LEU A 110 -14.04 -4.67 -3.52
C LEU A 110 -15.29 -4.40 -4.37
N VAL A 111 -16.12 -5.42 -4.59
CA VAL A 111 -17.28 -5.30 -5.48
C VAL A 111 -18.53 -4.84 -4.74
N ALA A 112 -19.03 -5.62 -3.79
CA ALA A 112 -20.32 -5.33 -3.17
C ALA A 112 -20.27 -4.05 -2.32
N ARG A 113 -19.28 -3.92 -1.43
CA ARG A 113 -19.20 -2.79 -0.51
C ARG A 113 -18.66 -1.53 -1.18
N LEU A 114 -17.51 -1.63 -1.85
CA LEU A 114 -16.84 -0.46 -2.43
C LEU A 114 -17.33 -0.12 -3.84
N GLY A 115 -17.91 -1.08 -4.55
CA GLY A 115 -18.38 -0.87 -5.92
C GLY A 115 -17.25 -0.51 -6.88
N ALA A 116 -16.07 -1.10 -6.72
CA ALA A 116 -14.92 -0.85 -7.56
C ALA A 116 -15.16 -1.32 -9.00
N ALA A 117 -14.74 -0.54 -10.00
CA ALA A 117 -14.78 -0.93 -11.40
C ALA A 117 -13.44 -1.52 -11.88
N GLY A 118 -12.37 -1.23 -11.17
CA GLY A 118 -11.06 -1.78 -11.46
C GLY A 118 -10.08 -1.64 -10.31
N VAL A 119 -9.09 -2.52 -10.31
CA VAL A 119 -7.99 -2.53 -9.32
C VAL A 119 -6.66 -2.54 -10.05
N VAL A 120 -5.73 -1.73 -9.56
CA VAL A 120 -4.32 -1.73 -9.97
C VAL A 120 -3.46 -2.07 -8.77
N THR A 121 -2.53 -3.01 -8.91
CA THR A 121 -1.65 -3.45 -7.82
C THR A 121 -0.27 -3.81 -8.35
N GLY A 122 0.70 -4.02 -7.46
CA GLY A 122 1.99 -4.61 -7.83
C GLY A 122 1.85 -6.10 -8.17
N GLU A 123 2.72 -6.64 -9.01
CA GLU A 123 2.72 -8.06 -9.39
C GLU A 123 2.94 -9.01 -8.21
N ASP A 124 3.61 -8.53 -7.16
CA ASP A 124 3.91 -9.27 -5.94
C ASP A 124 2.81 -9.18 -4.87
N PHE A 125 1.70 -8.51 -5.18
CA PHE A 125 0.61 -8.31 -4.24
C PHE A 125 -0.04 -9.64 -3.83
N THR A 126 -0.16 -9.83 -2.54
CA THR A 126 -0.86 -10.97 -1.94
C THR A 126 -1.90 -10.49 -0.92
N PHE A 127 -3.02 -11.19 -0.83
CA PHE A 127 -4.14 -10.82 0.01
C PHE A 127 -4.92 -12.03 0.50
N GLY A 128 -5.90 -11.78 1.35
CA GLY A 128 -6.76 -12.81 1.90
C GLY A 128 -6.06 -13.67 2.97
N LYS A 129 -6.86 -14.45 3.68
CA LYS A 129 -6.41 -15.34 4.75
C LYS A 129 -5.26 -16.22 4.29
N ALA A 130 -4.21 -16.26 5.10
CA ALA A 130 -2.99 -17.04 4.83
C ALA A 130 -2.33 -16.73 3.46
N ARG A 131 -2.53 -15.51 2.92
CA ARG A 131 -2.08 -15.12 1.57
C ARG A 131 -2.64 -16.02 0.47
N GLY A 132 -3.89 -16.47 0.61
CA GLY A 132 -4.53 -17.36 -0.35
C GLY A 132 -4.86 -16.70 -1.69
N GLY A 133 -4.75 -15.36 -1.80
CA GLY A 133 -4.91 -14.57 -3.01
C GLY A 133 -3.59 -13.99 -3.50
N ASN A 134 -3.42 -13.96 -4.81
CA ASN A 134 -2.37 -13.25 -5.55
C ASN A 134 -3.01 -12.52 -6.74
N VAL A 135 -2.22 -11.87 -7.58
CA VAL A 135 -2.72 -11.13 -8.74
C VAL A 135 -3.52 -12.01 -9.72
N GLY A 136 -3.11 -13.25 -9.94
CA GLY A 136 -3.84 -14.20 -10.78
C GLY A 136 -5.22 -14.51 -10.21
N VAL A 137 -5.29 -14.88 -8.93
CA VAL A 137 -6.56 -15.10 -8.21
C VAL A 137 -7.44 -13.85 -8.21
N LEU A 138 -6.84 -12.67 -8.02
CA LEU A 138 -7.58 -11.39 -8.08
C LEU A 138 -8.20 -11.17 -9.47
N ALA A 139 -7.46 -11.47 -10.53
CA ALA A 139 -7.94 -11.32 -11.91
C ALA A 139 -9.05 -12.35 -12.24
N ASP A 140 -8.88 -13.61 -11.83
CA ASP A 140 -9.86 -14.68 -12.07
C ASP A 140 -11.19 -14.38 -11.34
N LEU A 141 -11.12 -14.04 -10.05
CA LEU A 141 -12.30 -13.66 -9.28
C LEU A 141 -12.92 -12.36 -9.80
N GLY A 142 -12.08 -11.37 -10.15
CA GLY A 142 -12.55 -10.10 -10.70
C GLY A 142 -13.31 -10.29 -12.02
N ALA A 143 -12.87 -11.19 -12.88
CA ALA A 143 -13.51 -11.47 -14.16
C ALA A 143 -14.96 -11.93 -14.02
N THR A 144 -15.28 -12.70 -12.96
CA THR A 144 -16.65 -13.14 -12.67
C THR A 144 -17.55 -12.02 -12.15
N GLU A 145 -16.96 -10.95 -11.62
CA GLU A 145 -17.64 -9.81 -10.98
C GLU A 145 -17.60 -8.52 -11.81
N ASN A 146 -17.12 -8.58 -13.06
CA ASN A 146 -16.84 -7.40 -13.89
C ASN A 146 -15.84 -6.41 -13.27
N LEU A 147 -15.02 -6.85 -12.33
CA LEU A 147 -13.92 -6.10 -11.74
C LEU A 147 -12.66 -6.31 -12.60
N ARG A 148 -12.19 -5.28 -13.23
CA ARG A 148 -10.99 -5.35 -14.07
C ARG A 148 -9.73 -5.20 -13.23
N VAL A 149 -8.68 -5.96 -13.54
CA VAL A 149 -7.43 -5.99 -12.78
C VAL A 149 -6.24 -5.67 -13.67
N ARG A 150 -5.34 -4.83 -13.18
CA ARG A 150 -4.04 -4.55 -13.80
C ARG A 150 -2.93 -4.75 -12.77
N ALA A 151 -1.87 -5.44 -13.19
CA ALA A 151 -0.66 -5.58 -12.39
C ALA A 151 0.46 -4.71 -12.96
N ILE A 152 1.25 -4.11 -12.08
CA ILE A 152 2.40 -3.28 -12.43
C ILE A 152 3.66 -4.01 -11.95
N GLY A 153 4.58 -4.23 -12.86
CA GLY A 153 5.87 -4.84 -12.57
C GLY A 153 6.75 -3.99 -11.65
N PRO A 154 7.81 -4.57 -11.11
CA PRO A 154 8.73 -3.87 -10.22
C PRO A 154 9.45 -2.73 -10.94
N VAL A 155 9.63 -1.61 -10.24
CA VAL A 155 10.43 -0.49 -10.71
C VAL A 155 11.87 -0.67 -10.25
N LEU A 156 12.81 -0.57 -11.19
CA LEU A 156 14.24 -0.67 -10.93
C LEU A 156 14.88 0.72 -10.84
N LEU A 157 15.78 0.90 -9.90
CA LEU A 157 16.66 2.06 -9.79
C LEU A 157 18.10 1.55 -9.67
N GLY A 158 18.96 1.89 -10.63
CA GLY A 158 20.34 1.38 -10.66
C GLY A 158 20.47 -0.14 -10.80
N GLY A 159 19.44 -0.83 -11.31
CA GLY A 159 19.40 -2.30 -11.44
C GLY A 159 18.79 -3.04 -10.24
N GLU A 160 18.45 -2.33 -9.16
CA GLU A 160 17.84 -2.92 -7.97
C GLU A 160 16.33 -2.58 -7.88
N VAL A 161 15.53 -3.51 -7.37
CA VAL A 161 14.09 -3.30 -7.15
C VAL A 161 13.88 -2.32 -6.00
N VAL A 162 13.21 -1.21 -6.27
CA VAL A 162 12.83 -0.24 -5.21
C VAL A 162 11.70 -0.81 -4.37
N SER A 163 11.96 -1.00 -3.07
CA SER A 163 11.00 -1.54 -2.11
C SER A 163 11.06 -0.82 -0.76
N SER A 164 9.97 -0.92 0.01
CA SER A 164 9.95 -0.39 1.38
C SER A 164 10.98 -1.08 2.29
N SER A 165 11.31 -2.34 2.03
CA SER A 165 12.36 -3.07 2.77
C SER A 165 13.73 -2.47 2.50
N LEU A 166 14.08 -2.23 1.24
CA LEU A 166 15.34 -1.57 0.87
C LEU A 166 15.49 -0.20 1.54
N ILE A 167 14.42 0.59 1.58
CA ILE A 167 14.44 1.91 2.24
C ILE A 167 14.65 1.75 3.76
N ARG A 168 13.97 0.79 4.40
CA ARG A 168 14.14 0.53 5.84
C ARG A 168 15.55 0.07 6.16
N ASP A 169 16.12 -0.81 5.36
CA ASP A 169 17.48 -1.32 5.54
C ASP A 169 18.51 -0.18 5.39
N ALA A 170 18.36 0.68 4.39
CA ALA A 170 19.20 1.85 4.19
C ALA A 170 19.13 2.81 5.39
N LEU A 171 17.93 3.15 5.85
CA LEU A 171 17.76 4.03 7.02
C LEU A 171 18.27 3.38 8.31
N SER A 172 18.17 2.06 8.46
CA SER A 172 18.70 1.35 9.64
C SER A 172 20.22 1.30 9.64
N SER A 173 20.85 1.25 8.48
CA SER A 173 22.32 1.27 8.36
C SER A 173 22.93 2.67 8.56
N GLU A 174 22.18 3.74 8.32
CA GLU A 174 22.58 5.12 8.61
C GLU A 174 22.41 5.51 10.09
N ILE A 175 21.63 4.79 10.86
CA ILE A 175 21.57 4.92 12.34
C ILE A 175 22.72 4.15 13.00
N ILE A 176 23.91 4.14 12.43
CA ILE A 176 25.13 3.89 13.18
C ILE A 176 25.42 5.19 13.94
N VAL A 177 25.06 5.19 15.22
CA VAL A 177 25.45 6.21 16.19
C VAL A 177 26.88 6.66 15.89
N PRO A 178 27.14 7.95 15.62
CA PRO A 178 28.51 8.41 15.56
C PRO A 178 29.16 8.04 16.90
N SER A 179 30.17 7.20 16.87
CA SER A 179 31.02 6.93 18.02
C SER A 179 31.36 8.29 18.63
N ASN A 180 30.93 8.49 19.87
CA ASN A 180 31.06 9.73 20.64
C ASN A 180 32.50 10.22 20.54
N PRO A 181 32.82 11.36 19.90
CA PRO A 181 34.18 11.89 19.84
C PRO A 181 34.69 12.49 21.17
N ALA A 182 33.95 12.29 22.26
CA ALA A 182 34.26 12.86 23.58
C ALA A 182 35.30 12.06 24.37
N ASN A 183 35.83 10.94 23.86
CA ASN A 183 36.77 10.10 24.64
C ASN A 183 38.23 10.16 24.16
N THR A 184 38.61 11.13 23.30
CA THR A 184 39.99 11.27 22.78
C THR A 184 40.76 12.45 23.38
N PHE A 185 40.28 13.08 24.44
CA PHE A 185 40.95 14.25 25.04
C PHE A 185 41.51 14.02 26.46
N LEU A 186 41.70 12.79 26.91
CA LEU A 186 42.26 12.54 28.30
C LEU A 186 43.54 11.70 28.28
N GLU A 187 44.25 11.52 27.18
CA GLU A 187 45.54 10.81 27.18
C GLU A 187 46.72 11.64 26.60
N SER A 188 46.73 12.98 26.79
CA SER A 188 47.89 13.79 26.50
C SER A 188 48.10 14.91 27.52
N ALA A 189 48.17 14.54 28.82
CA ALA A 189 48.74 15.40 29.86
C ALA A 189 49.26 14.51 30.97
N GLY A 190 50.50 14.04 30.87
CA GLY A 190 51.28 13.34 31.85
C GLY A 190 52.73 13.28 31.42
#